data_40df67e7e289d75a65cb54ae882dc8aa
#
_entry.id   40df67e7e289d75a65cb54ae882dc8aa
#
_cell.length_a   1.000
_cell.length_b   1.000
_cell.length_c   1.000
_cell.angle_alpha   90.00
_cell.angle_beta   90.00
_cell.angle_gamma   90.00
#
_symmetry.space_group_name_H-M   'P 1'
#
loop_
_entity.id
_entity.type
_entity.pdbx_description
1 polymer ?
#
loop_
_entity_poly.entity_id
_entity_poly.type
_entity_poly.pdbx_seq_one_letter_code
_entity_poly.pdbx_strand_id
1 'polypeptide(L)'
;MSNTYAINEGVLTRLHREPAAPLAGEVTVEIQASSINYRDLGIQAGFYPSRGGVVPISDGAGRVIDIGDGVTDLVPGDLVASCFFPFWEAGPATAANHCASLGCEMDGLLRSTATLPASAFLRAPDYLSASEVATLPCAAVTAWAALLTR
;
A
#
# COMPACT_ATOMS: atom_id res chain seq x y z
N MET A 1 -3.94 -1.02 20.17
CA MET A 1 -2.52 -1.36 19.86
C MET A 1 -2.42 -1.77 18.41
N SER A 2 -1.70 -1.01 17.61
CA SER A 2 -1.53 -1.30 16.19
C SER A 2 -0.45 -2.37 16.00
N ASN A 3 -0.77 -3.45 15.29
CA ASN A 3 0.19 -4.47 14.89
C ASN A 3 0.85 -4.06 13.59
N THR A 4 2.17 -4.09 13.56
CA THR A 4 2.97 -3.84 12.37
C THR A 4 3.99 -4.97 12.24
N TYR A 5 4.24 -5.46 11.05
CA TYR A 5 5.28 -6.46 10.80
C TYR A 5 6.34 -5.87 9.88
N ALA A 6 7.59 -6.04 10.21
CA ALA A 6 8.72 -5.55 9.41
C ALA A 6 9.70 -6.66 9.09
N ILE A 7 10.37 -6.58 7.94
CA ILE A 7 11.42 -7.51 7.52
C ILE A 7 12.78 -6.91 7.83
N ASN A 8 13.56 -7.61 8.66
CA ASN A 8 14.97 -7.32 8.90
C ASN A 8 15.77 -8.58 8.59
N GLU A 9 16.71 -8.48 7.67
CA GLU A 9 17.60 -9.60 7.29
C GLU A 9 16.82 -10.90 7.00
N GLY A 10 15.71 -10.79 6.25
CA GLY A 10 14.84 -11.92 5.90
C GLY A 10 13.92 -12.41 7.03
N VAL A 11 13.99 -11.85 8.22
CA VAL A 11 13.16 -12.24 9.36
C VAL A 11 11.99 -11.28 9.51
N LEU A 12 10.78 -11.83 9.47
CA LEU A 12 9.55 -11.08 9.74
C LEU A 12 9.37 -10.93 11.25
N THR A 13 9.41 -9.69 11.73
CA THR A 13 9.29 -9.35 13.16
C THR A 13 8.05 -8.50 13.41
N ARG A 14 7.26 -8.87 14.42
CA ARG A 14 6.13 -8.07 14.87
C ARG A 14 6.61 -6.89 15.70
N LEU A 15 6.13 -5.70 15.34
CA LEU A 15 6.40 -4.45 16.04
C LEU A 15 5.09 -3.85 16.56
N HIS A 16 5.16 -3.15 17.67
CA HIS A 16 4.07 -2.31 18.15
C HIS A 16 4.40 -0.87 17.79
N ARG A 17 3.70 -0.33 16.78
CA ARG A 17 3.81 1.08 16.37
C ARG A 17 2.44 1.70 16.49
N GLU A 18 2.34 2.79 17.22
CA GLU A 18 1.13 3.62 17.16
C GLU A 18 1.15 4.42 15.85
N PRO A 19 0.00 4.53 15.16
CA PRO A 19 -0.07 5.34 13.95
C PRO A 19 0.15 6.80 14.32
N ALA A 20 0.94 7.51 13.51
CA ALA A 20 1.06 8.96 13.61
C ALA A 20 -0.21 9.61 13.04
N ALA A 21 -0.57 10.79 13.54
CA ALA A 21 -1.59 11.62 12.91
C ALA A 21 -1.14 11.96 11.47
N PRO A 22 -2.06 12.02 10.50
CA PRO A 22 -1.71 12.34 9.12
C PRO A 22 -1.22 13.77 8.99
N LEU A 23 -0.13 13.97 8.27
CA LEU A 23 0.35 15.28 7.85
C LEU A 23 -0.47 15.82 6.68
N ALA A 24 -0.22 17.07 6.27
CA ALA A 24 -0.86 17.64 5.08
C ALA A 24 -0.60 16.75 3.86
N GLY A 25 -1.67 16.40 3.13
CA GLY A 25 -1.64 15.50 1.98
C GLY A 25 -1.58 14.00 2.31
N GLU A 26 -1.61 13.61 3.58
CA GLU A 26 -1.63 12.22 4.01
C GLU A 26 -3.02 11.77 4.46
N VAL A 27 -3.23 10.46 4.44
CA VAL A 27 -4.43 9.80 4.99
C VAL A 27 -4.02 8.64 5.90
N THR A 28 -4.82 8.41 6.93
CA THR A 28 -4.70 7.23 7.79
C THR A 28 -5.79 6.23 7.45
N VAL A 29 -5.38 5.00 7.12
CA VAL A 29 -6.26 3.90 6.72
C VAL A 29 -6.16 2.77 7.73
N GLU A 30 -7.31 2.31 8.24
CA GLU A 30 -7.42 1.05 8.95
C GLU A 30 -7.42 -0.10 7.95
N ILE A 31 -6.34 -0.89 7.94
CA ILE A 31 -6.16 -1.99 6.98
C ILE A 31 -7.04 -3.17 7.39
N GLN A 32 -7.93 -3.59 6.50
CA GLN A 32 -8.88 -4.69 6.69
C GLN A 32 -8.45 -5.96 5.97
N ALA A 33 -7.70 -5.84 4.87
CA ALA A 33 -7.18 -6.96 4.12
C ALA A 33 -5.86 -6.60 3.44
N SER A 34 -4.98 -7.59 3.28
CA SER A 34 -3.73 -7.48 2.52
C SER A 34 -3.56 -8.71 1.65
N SER A 35 -2.97 -8.55 0.46
CA SER A 35 -2.76 -9.63 -0.51
C SER A 35 -1.27 -9.83 -0.76
N ILE A 36 -0.81 -11.07 -0.65
CA ILE A 36 0.59 -11.45 -0.83
C ILE A 36 0.87 -11.66 -2.32
N ASN A 37 1.94 -11.07 -2.82
CA ASN A 37 2.47 -11.28 -4.16
C ASN A 37 3.78 -12.06 -4.12
N TYR A 38 4.18 -12.65 -5.25
CA TYR A 38 5.46 -13.36 -5.37
C TYR A 38 6.65 -12.47 -4.98
N ARG A 39 6.58 -11.17 -5.28
CA ARG A 39 7.60 -10.19 -4.89
C ARG A 39 7.85 -10.14 -3.39
N ASP A 40 6.81 -10.27 -2.58
CA ASP A 40 6.93 -10.20 -1.12
C ASP A 40 7.78 -11.35 -0.57
N LEU A 41 7.62 -12.56 -1.16
CA LEU A 41 8.47 -13.71 -0.86
C LEU A 41 9.91 -13.48 -1.31
N GLY A 42 10.10 -12.86 -2.49
CA GLY A 42 11.42 -12.52 -3.02
C GLY A 42 12.16 -11.48 -2.16
N ILE A 43 11.44 -10.49 -1.62
CA ILE A 43 11.99 -9.50 -0.68
C ILE A 43 12.39 -10.20 0.63
N GLN A 44 11.51 -11.02 1.18
CA GLN A 44 11.82 -11.77 2.41
C GLN A 44 13.03 -12.69 2.24
N ALA A 45 13.15 -13.35 1.09
CA ALA A 45 14.28 -14.23 0.78
C ALA A 45 15.57 -13.48 0.37
N GLY A 46 15.53 -12.15 0.28
CA GLY A 46 16.68 -11.32 -0.11
C GLY A 46 17.01 -11.32 -1.60
N PHE A 47 16.11 -11.83 -2.47
CA PHE A 47 16.27 -11.79 -3.93
C PHE A 47 16.03 -10.40 -4.53
N TYR A 48 15.21 -9.59 -3.86
CA TYR A 48 14.96 -8.20 -4.23
C TYR A 48 15.54 -7.28 -3.16
N PRO A 49 16.34 -6.28 -3.54
CA PRO A 49 16.80 -5.27 -2.59
C PRO A 49 15.61 -4.51 -2.03
N SER A 50 15.60 -4.31 -0.74
CA SER A 50 14.58 -3.52 -0.04
C SER A 50 15.19 -2.70 1.07
N ARG A 51 14.47 -1.71 1.55
CA ARG A 51 14.88 -0.95 2.73
C ARG A 51 14.88 -1.86 3.97
N GLY A 52 15.94 -1.83 4.75
CA GLY A 52 16.00 -2.54 6.03
C GLY A 52 14.87 -2.10 6.98
N GLY A 53 14.21 -3.05 7.62
CA GLY A 53 13.08 -2.77 8.51
C GLY A 53 11.80 -2.34 7.81
N VAL A 54 11.67 -2.63 6.50
CA VAL A 54 10.47 -2.30 5.73
C VAL A 54 9.26 -3.12 6.21
N VAL A 55 8.10 -2.48 6.27
CA VAL A 55 6.81 -3.18 6.38
C VAL A 55 6.50 -3.77 5.00
N PRO A 56 6.38 -5.11 4.86
CA PRO A 56 6.15 -5.73 3.56
C PRO A 56 4.71 -5.54 3.06
N ILE A 57 4.45 -6.10 1.87
CA ILE A 57 3.17 -6.17 1.16
C ILE A 57 2.75 -4.82 0.56
N SER A 58 2.68 -4.79 -0.78
CA SER A 58 2.21 -3.62 -1.52
C SER A 58 0.69 -3.51 -1.57
N ASP A 59 0.00 -4.65 -1.56
CA ASP A 59 -1.41 -4.74 -1.88
C ASP A 59 -2.27 -4.85 -0.63
N GLY A 60 -3.19 -3.93 -0.48
CA GLY A 60 -4.11 -3.95 0.65
C GLY A 60 -5.31 -3.05 0.42
N ALA A 61 -6.29 -3.24 1.27
CA ALA A 61 -7.50 -2.44 1.30
C ALA A 61 -7.95 -2.18 2.74
N GLY A 62 -8.61 -1.08 2.94
CA GLY A 62 -9.10 -0.70 4.26
C GLY A 62 -9.96 0.54 4.22
N ARG A 63 -10.33 1.04 5.38
CA ARG A 63 -11.14 2.25 5.50
C ARG A 63 -10.32 3.43 5.95
N VAL A 64 -10.54 4.55 5.29
CA VAL A 64 -10.00 5.84 5.74
C VAL A 64 -10.58 6.14 7.11
N ILE A 65 -9.73 6.43 8.09
CA ILE A 65 -10.14 6.79 9.46
C ILE A 65 -9.77 8.22 9.82
N ASP A 66 -8.77 8.81 9.13
CA ASP A 66 -8.35 10.20 9.34
C ASP A 66 -7.71 10.75 8.07
N ILE A 67 -7.77 12.08 7.89
CA ILE A 67 -7.19 12.79 6.74
C ILE A 67 -6.44 14.03 7.19
N GLY A 68 -5.31 14.29 6.56
CA GLY A 68 -4.54 15.53 6.76
C GLY A 68 -5.06 16.69 5.91
N ASP A 69 -4.55 17.88 6.20
CA ASP A 69 -4.91 19.09 5.47
C ASP A 69 -4.64 18.94 3.96
N GLY A 70 -5.54 19.49 3.14
CA GLY A 70 -5.43 19.50 1.68
C GLY A 70 -5.86 18.22 0.98
N VAL A 71 -6.24 17.15 1.69
CA VAL A 71 -6.86 15.97 1.09
C VAL A 71 -8.31 16.27 0.77
N THR A 72 -8.68 16.13 -0.52
CA THR A 72 -10.04 16.44 -1.03
C THR A 72 -10.75 15.26 -1.65
N ASP A 73 -10.01 14.24 -2.10
CA ASP A 73 -10.53 13.15 -2.91
C ASP A 73 -10.95 11.92 -2.08
N LEU A 74 -10.56 11.91 -0.81
CA LEU A 74 -10.89 10.86 0.15
C LEU A 74 -11.52 11.46 1.41
N VAL A 75 -12.46 10.73 2.00
CA VAL A 75 -13.10 11.12 3.27
C VAL A 75 -13.10 9.94 4.25
N PRO A 76 -13.14 10.18 5.57
CA PRO A 76 -13.30 9.13 6.56
C PRO A 76 -14.51 8.25 6.26
N GLY A 77 -14.30 6.92 6.32
CA GLY A 77 -15.29 5.91 5.97
C GLY A 77 -15.14 5.34 4.54
N ASP A 78 -14.44 5.99 3.62
CA ASP A 78 -14.18 5.46 2.29
C ASP A 78 -13.44 4.13 2.35
N LEU A 79 -13.91 3.14 1.59
CA LEU A 79 -13.14 1.93 1.30
C LEU A 79 -12.11 2.25 0.21
N VAL A 80 -10.84 1.94 0.47
CA VAL A 80 -9.75 2.27 -0.46
C VAL A 80 -8.88 1.06 -0.76
N ALA A 81 -8.35 1.03 -1.99
CA ALA A 81 -7.29 0.14 -2.45
C ALA A 81 -5.95 0.87 -2.41
N SER A 82 -4.86 0.16 -2.13
CA SER A 82 -3.51 0.71 -2.26
C SER A 82 -3.09 0.89 -3.73
N CYS A 83 -2.19 1.83 -3.98
CA CYS A 83 -1.45 1.94 -5.24
C CYS A 83 -0.04 1.36 -5.06
N PHE A 84 0.37 0.45 -5.95
CA PHE A 84 1.70 -0.18 -5.90
C PHE A 84 2.83 0.86 -5.93
N PHE A 85 2.69 1.88 -6.80
CA PHE A 85 3.58 3.04 -6.90
C PHE A 85 2.83 4.33 -6.54
N PRO A 86 2.92 4.80 -5.31
CA PRO A 86 2.16 5.97 -4.83
C PRO A 86 2.39 7.27 -5.62
N PHE A 87 3.55 7.39 -6.28
CA PHE A 87 3.93 8.58 -7.03
C PHE A 87 3.71 8.46 -8.55
N TRP A 88 3.12 7.37 -9.01
CA TRP A 88 2.79 7.19 -10.42
C TRP A 88 1.29 7.42 -10.65
N GLU A 89 0.92 8.67 -10.85
CA GLU A 89 -0.48 9.05 -11.06
C GLU A 89 -0.93 8.83 -12.50
N ALA A 90 -0.08 9.09 -13.50
CA ALA A 90 -0.41 8.95 -14.91
C ALA A 90 0.82 8.94 -15.82
N GLY A 91 0.61 8.56 -17.09
CA GLY A 91 1.61 8.64 -18.16
C GLY A 91 2.61 7.49 -18.17
N PRO A 92 3.70 7.61 -18.96
CA PRO A 92 4.73 6.57 -19.06
C PRO A 92 5.53 6.46 -17.76
N ALA A 93 6.12 5.27 -17.53
CA ALA A 93 7.04 5.04 -16.42
C ALA A 93 8.30 5.91 -16.59
N THR A 94 8.64 6.62 -15.53
CA THR A 94 9.85 7.47 -15.45
C THR A 94 10.58 7.15 -14.15
N ALA A 95 11.86 7.53 -14.06
CA ALA A 95 12.61 7.36 -12.82
C ALA A 95 11.97 8.09 -11.63
N ALA A 96 11.26 9.18 -11.86
CA ALA A 96 10.62 9.96 -10.82
C ALA A 96 9.36 9.29 -10.25
N ASN A 97 8.46 8.76 -11.11
CA ASN A 97 7.22 8.13 -10.67
C ASN A 97 7.37 6.64 -10.27
N HIS A 98 8.49 6.03 -10.63
CA HIS A 98 8.83 4.62 -10.35
C HIS A 98 9.87 4.49 -9.21
N CYS A 99 10.14 5.59 -8.49
CA CYS A 99 11.25 5.65 -7.53
C CYS A 99 11.00 4.89 -6.24
N ALA A 100 9.74 4.62 -5.90
CA ALA A 100 9.40 3.96 -4.65
C ALA A 100 8.10 3.15 -4.77
N SER A 101 8.15 1.90 -4.34
CA SER A 101 7.01 1.00 -4.27
C SER A 101 6.67 0.65 -2.83
N LEU A 102 5.38 0.43 -2.55
CA LEU A 102 4.95 -0.06 -1.24
C LEU A 102 5.51 -1.47 -0.98
N GLY A 103 5.90 -1.71 0.26
CA GLY A 103 6.44 -2.99 0.69
C GLY A 103 7.89 -3.26 0.30
N CYS A 104 8.59 -2.29 -0.29
CA CYS A 104 9.98 -2.40 -0.72
C CYS A 104 10.81 -1.17 -0.33
N GLU A 105 10.71 -0.06 -1.07
CA GLU A 105 11.34 1.21 -0.75
C GLU A 105 10.54 1.99 0.30
N MET A 106 9.22 1.85 0.28
CA MET A 106 8.29 2.43 1.25
C MET A 106 7.67 1.35 2.11
N ASP A 107 7.24 1.73 3.32
CA ASP A 107 6.47 0.83 4.18
C ASP A 107 5.17 0.41 3.50
N GLY A 108 4.92 -0.89 3.44
CA GLY A 108 3.73 -1.50 2.89
C GLY A 108 2.60 -1.68 3.91
N LEU A 109 1.75 -2.67 3.67
CA LEU A 109 0.45 -2.79 4.32
C LEU A 109 0.28 -4.01 5.24
N LEU A 110 1.37 -4.69 5.62
CA LEU A 110 1.29 -5.73 6.66
C LEU A 110 1.28 -5.08 8.06
N ARG A 111 0.26 -4.27 8.29
CA ARG A 111 0.03 -3.52 9.55
C ARG A 111 -1.46 -3.25 9.74
N SER A 112 -1.89 -3.02 10.98
CA SER A 112 -3.31 -2.72 11.27
C SER A 112 -3.71 -1.34 10.76
N THR A 113 -2.80 -0.37 10.76
CA THR A 113 -3.08 1.01 10.37
C THR A 113 -1.91 1.57 9.58
N ALA A 114 -2.20 2.26 8.48
CA ALA A 114 -1.23 2.88 7.60
C ALA A 114 -1.50 4.38 7.46
N THR A 115 -0.54 5.24 7.79
CA THR A 115 -0.55 6.66 7.42
C THR A 115 0.42 6.85 6.26
N LEU A 116 -0.09 7.30 5.11
CA LEU A 116 0.63 7.41 3.84
C LEU A 116 0.10 8.60 3.03
N PRO A 117 0.84 9.09 2.02
CA PRO A 117 0.31 10.07 1.08
C PRO A 117 -1.03 9.63 0.49
N ALA A 118 -1.97 10.55 0.31
CA ALA A 118 -3.29 10.24 -0.25
C ALA A 118 -3.20 9.56 -1.62
N SER A 119 -2.18 9.90 -2.44
CA SER A 119 -1.87 9.26 -3.71
C SER A 119 -1.53 7.76 -3.61
N ALA A 120 -1.24 7.25 -2.41
CA ALA A 120 -1.05 5.82 -2.17
C ALA A 120 -2.36 5.03 -2.15
N PHE A 121 -3.51 5.70 -2.26
CA PHE A 121 -4.82 5.07 -2.15
C PHE A 121 -5.80 5.57 -3.21
N LEU A 122 -6.65 4.65 -3.68
CA LEU A 122 -7.77 4.95 -4.56
C LEU A 122 -9.06 4.46 -3.93
N ARG A 123 -10.14 5.25 -4.06
CA ARG A 123 -11.46 4.82 -3.62
C ARG A 123 -11.87 3.56 -4.38
N ALA A 124 -12.26 2.53 -3.66
CA ALA A 124 -12.75 1.28 -4.20
C ALA A 124 -14.25 1.36 -4.52
N PRO A 125 -14.76 0.54 -5.47
CA PRO A 125 -16.18 0.41 -5.71
C PRO A 125 -16.93 -0.12 -4.49
N ASP A 126 -18.11 0.43 -4.20
CA ASP A 126 -18.92 0.10 -3.00
C ASP A 126 -19.43 -1.35 -2.98
N TYR A 127 -19.48 -2.02 -4.13
CA TYR A 127 -19.97 -3.40 -4.25
C TYR A 127 -18.89 -4.46 -3.95
N LEU A 128 -17.64 -4.07 -3.73
CA LEU A 128 -16.55 -4.98 -3.39
C LEU A 128 -16.26 -4.96 -1.88
N SER A 129 -15.92 -6.12 -1.34
CA SER A 129 -15.38 -6.25 0.01
C SER A 129 -13.90 -5.85 0.06
N ALA A 130 -13.39 -5.51 1.24
CA ALA A 130 -11.98 -5.19 1.41
C ALA A 130 -11.06 -6.34 0.96
N SER A 131 -11.46 -7.60 1.16
CA SER A 131 -10.69 -8.77 0.73
C SER A 131 -10.60 -8.87 -0.79
N GLU A 132 -11.69 -8.56 -1.52
CA GLU A 132 -11.67 -8.53 -2.98
C GLU A 132 -10.83 -7.36 -3.48
N VAL A 133 -11.03 -6.16 -2.92
CA VAL A 133 -10.28 -4.94 -3.26
C VAL A 133 -8.77 -5.14 -3.07
N ALA A 134 -8.34 -5.77 -1.99
CA ALA A 134 -6.92 -6.01 -1.71
C ALA A 134 -6.21 -6.86 -2.77
N THR A 135 -6.93 -7.64 -3.57
CA THR A 135 -6.33 -8.49 -4.63
C THR A 135 -6.11 -7.76 -5.96
N LEU A 136 -6.61 -6.54 -6.10
CA LEU A 136 -6.62 -5.83 -7.38
C LEU A 136 -5.31 -5.09 -7.72
N PRO A 137 -4.60 -4.44 -6.79
CA PRO A 137 -3.54 -3.49 -7.09
C PRO A 137 -2.43 -4.04 -7.98
N CYS A 138 -1.90 -5.21 -7.67
CA CYS A 138 -0.86 -5.84 -8.48
C CYS A 138 -1.44 -6.79 -9.52
N ALA A 139 -2.21 -7.78 -9.10
CA ALA A 139 -2.62 -8.88 -9.96
C ALA A 139 -3.59 -8.44 -11.06
N ALA A 140 -4.65 -7.69 -10.72
CA ALA A 140 -5.63 -7.25 -11.71
C ALA A 140 -5.05 -6.19 -12.66
N VAL A 141 -4.27 -5.22 -12.16
CA VAL A 141 -3.63 -4.20 -13.00
C VAL A 141 -2.62 -4.84 -13.95
N THR A 142 -1.85 -5.84 -13.51
CA THR A 142 -0.92 -6.59 -14.36
C THR A 142 -1.66 -7.34 -15.47
N ALA A 143 -2.74 -8.04 -15.14
CA ALA A 143 -3.56 -8.74 -16.14
C ALA A 143 -4.21 -7.76 -17.11
N TRP A 144 -4.76 -6.65 -16.62
CA TRP A 144 -5.32 -5.59 -17.45
C TRP A 144 -4.28 -5.02 -18.44
N ALA A 145 -3.10 -4.66 -17.94
CA ALA A 145 -2.03 -4.12 -18.78
C ALA A 145 -1.58 -5.13 -19.84
N ALA A 146 -1.42 -6.40 -19.48
CA ALA A 146 -1.00 -7.44 -20.41
C ALA A 146 -2.01 -7.74 -21.52
N LEU A 147 -3.31 -7.60 -21.24
CA LEU A 147 -4.38 -7.98 -22.17
C LEU A 147 -4.92 -6.81 -22.98
N LEU A 148 -4.93 -5.60 -22.43
CA LEU A 148 -5.68 -4.47 -22.98
C LEU A 148 -4.82 -3.28 -23.37
N THR A 149 -3.61 -3.13 -22.85
CA THR A 149 -2.69 -2.05 -23.25
C THR A 149 -1.66 -2.60 -24.26
N ARG A 150 -1.67 -2.01 -25.46
CA ARG A 150 -0.68 -2.30 -26.54
C ARG A 150 0.30 -1.14 -26.67
#